data_9c38aca3e1d444e09c9951e6f48a0dfd
#
_entry.id   9c38aca3e1d444e09c9951e6f48a0dfd
#
_cell.length_a   1.000
_cell.length_b   1.000
_cell.length_c   1.000
_cell.angle_alpha   90.00
_cell.angle_beta   90.00
_cell.angle_gamma   90.00
#
_symmetry.space_group_name_H-M   'P 1'
#
loop_
_entity.id
_entity.type
_entity.pdbx_description
1 polymer ?
#
loop_
_entity_poly.entity_id
_entity_poly.type
_entity_poly.pdbx_seq_one_letter_code
_entity_poly.pdbx_strand_id
1 'polypeptide(L)'
;MAYIFFDIDGTLWDEKMQIPESTIPTIKQLQKNGHKTFLCSGRSRSNINDKRLLGIGFDGIVAACGNHVEMDGKVLYENILSPELTEKIVRVMEECRMPIVLEGPDCHWIDKENFKTDPYVLYLFEAMGASAKILKGYSPDIRINKMSGDILPTTDYARIRDELGADFDCLEHEGHVVEFVPKGTSKATGIDWLCRHMGIKNEDTYAIGDSVNDLDMLSFVGHGICLLYTSPSPRDRTRSR
;
A
#
# COMPACT_ATOMS: atom_id res chain seq x y z
N MET A 1 -0.39 12.97 -23.65
CA MET A 1 0.60 12.63 -22.59
C MET A 1 -0.11 11.68 -21.65
N ALA A 2 0.47 10.52 -21.35
CA ALA A 2 -0.17 9.56 -20.43
C ALA A 2 0.42 9.68 -19.01
N TYR A 3 -0.43 9.35 -18.02
CA TYR A 3 -0.08 9.21 -16.60
C TYR A 3 -0.26 7.75 -16.21
N ILE A 4 0.83 7.07 -15.86
CA ILE A 4 0.88 5.62 -15.74
C ILE A 4 1.20 5.25 -14.30
N PHE A 5 0.27 4.53 -13.66
CA PHE A 5 0.34 4.10 -12.28
C PHE A 5 0.70 2.61 -12.22
N PHE A 6 1.76 2.29 -11.52
CA PHE A 6 2.25 0.94 -11.35
C PHE A 6 2.06 0.49 -9.91
N ASP A 7 1.40 -0.64 -9.73
CA ASP A 7 1.53 -1.33 -8.45
C ASP A 7 2.96 -1.85 -8.28
N ILE A 8 3.31 -2.20 -7.04
CA ILE A 8 4.66 -2.65 -6.68
C ILE A 8 4.71 -4.17 -6.59
N ASP A 9 3.94 -4.75 -5.67
CA ASP A 9 4.04 -6.15 -5.27
C ASP A 9 3.34 -7.06 -6.29
N GLY A 10 4.08 -7.95 -6.94
CA GLY A 10 3.56 -8.77 -8.03
C GLY A 10 3.52 -8.05 -9.39
N THR A 11 3.78 -6.74 -9.44
CA THR A 11 3.74 -5.95 -10.67
C THR A 11 5.11 -5.46 -11.11
N LEU A 12 5.78 -4.63 -10.31
CA LEU A 12 7.13 -4.14 -10.62
C LEU A 12 8.23 -5.11 -10.19
N TRP A 13 7.96 -5.94 -9.23
CA TRP A 13 8.81 -7.03 -8.78
C TRP A 13 8.01 -8.29 -8.47
N ASP A 14 8.69 -9.43 -8.46
CA ASP A 14 8.12 -10.72 -8.13
C ASP A 14 8.04 -10.97 -6.60
N GLU A 15 7.54 -12.15 -6.19
CA GLU A 15 7.44 -12.57 -4.79
C GLU A 15 8.79 -12.58 -4.04
N LYS A 16 9.92 -12.59 -4.76
CA LYS A 16 11.27 -12.49 -4.22
C LYS A 16 11.83 -11.06 -4.24
N MET A 17 10.97 -10.07 -4.53
CA MET A 17 11.35 -8.66 -4.71
C MET A 17 12.45 -8.48 -5.77
N GLN A 18 12.44 -9.30 -6.82
CA GLN A 18 13.34 -9.16 -7.96
C GLN A 18 12.64 -8.36 -9.06
N ILE A 19 13.26 -7.26 -9.46
CA ILE A 19 12.76 -6.41 -10.55
C ILE A 19 13.19 -7.07 -11.87
N PRO A 20 12.26 -7.44 -12.77
CA PRO A 20 12.60 -8.00 -14.08
C PRO A 20 13.51 -7.06 -14.87
N GLU A 21 14.47 -7.62 -15.62
CA GLU A 21 15.45 -6.83 -16.40
C GLU A 21 14.80 -5.85 -17.39
N SER A 22 13.63 -6.18 -17.91
CA SER A 22 12.88 -5.35 -18.86
C SER A 22 12.16 -4.16 -18.19
N THR A 23 11.91 -4.19 -16.88
CA THR A 23 11.08 -3.19 -16.19
C THR A 23 11.72 -1.80 -16.24
N ILE A 24 12.97 -1.69 -15.80
CA ILE A 24 13.68 -0.39 -15.74
C ILE A 24 13.82 0.27 -17.11
N PRO A 25 14.31 -0.43 -18.16
CA PRO A 25 14.39 0.16 -19.51
C PRO A 25 13.03 0.60 -20.06
N THR A 26 11.98 -0.18 -19.80
CA THR A 26 10.62 0.15 -20.25
C THR A 26 10.10 1.43 -19.62
N ILE A 27 10.21 1.56 -18.29
CA ILE A 27 9.77 2.78 -17.59
C ILE A 27 10.57 3.99 -18.05
N LYS A 28 11.90 3.86 -18.21
CA LYS A 28 12.74 4.92 -18.75
C LYS A 28 12.34 5.34 -20.17
N GLN A 29 11.92 4.38 -21.00
CA GLN A 29 11.45 4.68 -22.34
C GLN A 29 10.10 5.43 -22.32
N LEU A 30 9.18 5.06 -21.42
CA LEU A 30 7.93 5.79 -21.22
C LEU A 30 8.20 7.25 -20.81
N GLN A 31 9.08 7.48 -19.84
CA GLN A 31 9.49 8.80 -19.40
C GLN A 31 10.14 9.62 -20.56
N LYS A 32 11.02 9.00 -21.34
CA LYS A 32 11.65 9.63 -22.51
C LYS A 32 10.63 10.02 -23.58
N ASN A 33 9.54 9.26 -23.71
CA ASN A 33 8.43 9.57 -24.62
C ASN A 33 7.51 10.68 -24.07
N GLY A 34 7.82 11.25 -22.91
CA GLY A 34 7.07 12.37 -22.30
C GLY A 34 5.87 11.91 -21.47
N HIS A 35 5.77 10.63 -21.12
CA HIS A 35 4.75 10.16 -20.19
C HIS A 35 5.20 10.36 -18.73
N LYS A 36 4.22 10.45 -17.82
CA LYS A 36 4.46 10.53 -16.38
C LYS A 36 4.21 9.18 -15.73
N THR A 37 5.10 8.77 -14.83
CA THR A 37 5.10 7.45 -14.21
C THR A 37 5.01 7.56 -12.70
N PHE A 38 4.13 6.76 -12.08
CA PHE A 38 3.86 6.80 -10.64
C PHE A 38 3.89 5.41 -10.04
N LEU A 39 4.42 5.30 -8.82
CA LEU A 39 4.12 4.15 -7.97
C LEU A 39 2.72 4.31 -7.39
N CYS A 40 1.96 3.21 -7.29
CA CYS A 40 0.63 3.20 -6.67
C CYS A 40 0.46 1.95 -5.82
N SER A 41 0.59 2.06 -4.50
CA SER A 41 0.69 0.90 -3.61
C SER A 41 -0.15 1.02 -2.35
N GLY A 42 -0.53 -0.14 -1.79
CA GLY A 42 -1.06 -0.26 -0.44
C GLY A 42 -0.01 0.03 0.65
N ARG A 43 1.27 -0.13 0.34
CA ARG A 43 2.36 0.17 1.27
C ARG A 43 2.31 1.62 1.73
N SER A 44 2.55 1.85 3.02
CA SER A 44 2.75 3.21 3.52
C SER A 44 4.00 3.84 2.90
N ARG A 45 4.09 5.16 2.89
CA ARG A 45 5.23 5.87 2.27
C ARG A 45 6.58 5.45 2.87
N SER A 46 6.65 5.26 4.17
CA SER A 46 7.88 4.82 4.86
C SER A 46 8.33 3.40 4.48
N ASN A 47 7.39 2.54 4.04
CA ASN A 47 7.68 1.18 3.58
C ASN A 47 8.05 1.11 2.08
N ILE A 48 7.95 2.22 1.35
CA ILE A 48 8.45 2.34 -0.02
C ILE A 48 9.87 2.92 0.05
N ASN A 49 10.84 2.10 0.43
CA ASN A 49 12.21 2.51 0.75
C ASN A 49 13.29 1.74 -0.03
N ASP A 50 12.94 0.79 -0.89
CA ASP A 50 13.90 0.04 -1.69
C ASP A 50 14.61 0.97 -2.70
N LYS A 51 15.92 1.07 -2.56
CA LYS A 51 16.75 1.97 -3.37
C LYS A 51 16.76 1.62 -4.86
N ARG A 52 16.57 0.33 -5.21
CA ARG A 52 16.50 -0.12 -6.61
C ARG A 52 15.21 0.40 -7.25
N LEU A 53 14.09 0.28 -6.53
CA LEU A 53 12.77 0.75 -6.96
C LEU A 53 12.74 2.28 -7.07
N LEU A 54 13.16 2.98 -6.01
CA LEU A 54 13.21 4.44 -6.00
C LEU A 54 14.22 4.99 -7.02
N GLY A 55 15.32 4.26 -7.27
CA GLY A 55 16.34 4.60 -8.28
C GLY A 55 15.85 4.59 -9.73
N ILE A 56 14.67 4.00 -9.99
CA ILE A 56 14.00 4.10 -11.29
C ILE A 56 13.60 5.56 -11.57
N GLY A 57 13.30 6.34 -10.53
CA GLY A 57 13.00 7.77 -10.63
C GLY A 57 11.60 8.02 -11.21
N PHE A 58 10.60 7.52 -10.52
CA PHE A 58 9.20 7.83 -10.81
C PHE A 58 8.91 9.32 -10.58
N ASP A 59 7.94 9.87 -11.32
CA ASP A 59 7.51 11.27 -11.18
C ASP A 59 6.75 11.51 -9.88
N GLY A 60 6.11 10.47 -9.32
CA GLY A 60 5.40 10.56 -8.04
C GLY A 60 5.01 9.20 -7.46
N ILE A 61 4.38 9.25 -6.30
CA ILE A 61 3.95 8.08 -5.52
C ILE A 61 2.54 8.33 -4.98
N VAL A 62 1.67 7.35 -5.16
CA VAL A 62 0.41 7.19 -4.43
C VAL A 62 0.61 6.03 -3.47
N ALA A 63 0.64 6.28 -2.17
CA ALA A 63 0.94 5.31 -1.13
C ALA A 63 -0.22 5.16 -0.12
N ALA A 64 -0.10 4.16 0.77
CA ALA A 64 -1.03 3.91 1.86
C ALA A 64 -2.49 3.82 1.38
N CYS A 65 -2.76 3.06 0.31
CA CYS A 65 -4.08 2.95 -0.29
C CYS A 65 -4.70 4.33 -0.61
N GLY A 66 -3.91 5.26 -1.18
CA GLY A 66 -4.36 6.58 -1.57
C GLY A 66 -4.34 7.64 -0.46
N ASN A 67 -3.92 7.28 0.75
CA ASN A 67 -3.84 8.24 1.87
C ASN A 67 -2.59 9.13 1.83
N HIS A 68 -1.68 8.91 0.88
CA HIS A 68 -0.50 9.73 0.65
C HIS A 68 -0.26 9.89 -0.85
N VAL A 69 -0.08 11.13 -1.31
CA VAL A 69 0.25 11.44 -2.69
C VAL A 69 1.42 12.42 -2.71
N GLU A 70 2.49 12.04 -3.40
CA GLU A 70 3.63 12.90 -3.65
C GLU A 70 3.97 12.98 -5.14
N MET A 71 4.51 14.10 -5.58
CA MET A 71 5.00 14.32 -6.92
C MET A 71 6.21 15.26 -6.89
N ASP A 72 7.21 14.97 -7.73
CA ASP A 72 8.46 15.74 -7.82
C ASP A 72 9.11 15.97 -6.43
N GLY A 73 9.04 14.94 -5.55
CA GLY A 73 9.59 14.96 -4.19
C GLY A 73 8.84 15.84 -3.20
N LYS A 74 7.62 16.30 -3.54
CA LYS A 74 6.77 17.10 -2.65
C LYS A 74 5.50 16.34 -2.31
N VAL A 75 5.16 16.29 -1.03
CA VAL A 75 3.87 15.78 -0.58
C VAL A 75 2.78 16.77 -0.99
N LEU A 76 1.82 16.29 -1.78
CA LEU A 76 0.68 17.07 -2.26
C LEU A 76 -0.58 16.81 -1.43
N TYR A 77 -0.73 15.58 -0.95
CA TYR A 77 -1.85 15.15 -0.11
C TYR A 77 -1.39 14.13 0.92
N GLU A 78 -1.89 14.27 2.13
CA GLU A 78 -1.62 13.33 3.20
C GLU A 78 -2.82 13.27 4.16
N ASN A 79 -3.40 12.09 4.31
CA ASN A 79 -4.44 11.81 5.26
C ASN A 79 -3.82 11.11 6.48
N ILE A 80 -3.63 11.87 7.56
CA ILE A 80 -3.16 11.34 8.86
C ILE A 80 -4.37 11.14 9.75
N LEU A 81 -4.44 10.01 10.41
CA LEU A 81 -5.50 9.74 11.40
C LEU A 81 -5.40 10.74 12.56
N SER A 82 -6.57 11.14 13.09
CA SER A 82 -6.56 12.07 14.22
C SER A 82 -5.90 11.45 15.46
N PRO A 83 -5.33 12.27 16.35
CA PRO A 83 -4.76 11.78 17.61
C PRO A 83 -5.76 10.95 18.43
N GLU A 84 -7.02 11.39 18.49
CA GLU A 84 -8.09 10.72 19.24
C GLU A 84 -8.41 9.35 18.65
N LEU A 85 -8.45 9.24 17.31
CA LEU A 85 -8.68 7.96 16.64
C LEU A 85 -7.46 7.04 16.82
N THR A 86 -6.26 7.58 16.74
CA THR A 86 -5.01 6.80 16.95
C THR A 86 -4.93 6.25 18.38
N GLU A 87 -5.30 7.06 19.38
CA GLU A 87 -5.37 6.62 20.78
C GLU A 87 -6.43 5.53 20.97
N LYS A 88 -7.63 5.72 20.39
CA LYS A 88 -8.69 4.70 20.39
C LYS A 88 -8.21 3.39 19.79
N ILE A 89 -7.51 3.44 18.65
CA ILE A 89 -6.95 2.27 17.98
C ILE A 89 -6.01 1.51 18.93
N VAL A 90 -4.99 2.18 19.46
CA VAL A 90 -4.00 1.55 20.34
C VAL A 90 -4.68 0.87 21.52
N ARG A 91 -5.63 1.55 22.17
CA ARG A 91 -6.39 1.01 23.31
C ARG A 91 -7.23 -0.21 22.91
N VAL A 92 -8.00 -0.13 21.83
CA VAL A 92 -8.87 -1.22 21.37
C VAL A 92 -8.05 -2.45 21.01
N MET A 93 -6.95 -2.27 20.28
CA MET A 93 -6.09 -3.37 19.87
C MET A 93 -5.41 -4.07 21.07
N GLU A 94 -4.95 -3.31 22.05
CA GLU A 94 -4.40 -3.85 23.29
C GLU A 94 -5.45 -4.62 24.09
N GLU A 95 -6.63 -4.04 24.32
CA GLU A 95 -7.74 -4.69 25.04
C GLU A 95 -8.23 -5.96 24.34
N CYS A 96 -8.24 -5.98 23.00
CA CYS A 96 -8.65 -7.12 22.17
C CYS A 96 -7.50 -8.10 21.87
N ARG A 97 -6.30 -7.85 22.36
CA ARG A 97 -5.11 -8.71 22.17
C ARG A 97 -4.75 -8.96 20.71
N MET A 98 -4.85 -7.93 19.88
CA MET A 98 -4.39 -7.96 18.50
C MET A 98 -3.02 -7.29 18.40
N PRO A 99 -1.95 -8.01 18.04
CA PRO A 99 -0.67 -7.38 17.72
C PRO A 99 -0.82 -6.51 16.47
N ILE A 100 -0.22 -5.32 16.48
CA ILE A 100 -0.40 -4.35 15.40
C ILE A 100 0.91 -3.73 14.92
N VAL A 101 0.87 -3.33 13.64
CA VAL A 101 1.80 -2.41 13.01
C VAL A 101 1.02 -1.15 12.63
N LEU A 102 1.37 -0.03 13.24
CA LEU A 102 0.83 1.28 12.87
C LEU A 102 1.70 1.89 11.78
N GLU A 103 1.12 2.17 10.63
CA GLU A 103 1.84 2.51 9.42
C GLU A 103 1.70 3.99 9.08
N GLY A 104 2.79 4.71 9.14
CA GLY A 104 2.82 6.15 8.87
C GLY A 104 3.70 6.52 7.67
N PRO A 105 3.66 7.79 7.26
CA PRO A 105 4.47 8.27 6.14
C PRO A 105 5.97 8.28 6.45
N ASP A 106 6.34 8.53 7.71
CA ASP A 106 7.72 8.69 8.15
C ASP A 106 8.30 7.43 8.80
N CYS A 107 7.45 6.66 9.50
CA CYS A 107 7.87 5.45 10.21
C CYS A 107 6.69 4.52 10.49
N HIS A 108 7.03 3.27 10.84
CA HIS A 108 6.10 2.32 11.44
C HIS A 108 6.32 2.23 12.95
N TRP A 109 5.21 2.03 13.68
CA TRP A 109 5.22 1.72 15.10
C TRP A 109 4.77 0.27 15.26
N ILE A 110 5.66 -0.58 15.76
CA ILE A 110 5.49 -2.03 15.73
C ILE A 110 5.37 -2.57 17.16
N ASP A 111 4.33 -3.33 17.42
CA ASP A 111 4.14 -4.09 18.67
C ASP A 111 5.08 -5.29 18.70
N LYS A 112 6.39 -5.01 18.80
CA LYS A 112 7.44 -6.02 18.75
C LYS A 112 7.32 -7.10 19.83
N GLU A 113 6.72 -6.78 20.98
CA GLU A 113 6.55 -7.72 22.09
C GLU A 113 5.60 -8.87 21.74
N ASN A 114 4.52 -8.58 21.01
CA ASN A 114 3.53 -9.56 20.61
C ASN A 114 3.84 -10.26 19.27
N PHE A 115 4.74 -9.66 18.46
CA PHE A 115 5.24 -10.23 17.20
C PHE A 115 6.58 -10.97 17.34
N LYS A 116 6.96 -11.43 18.54
CA LYS A 116 8.30 -12.03 18.81
C LYS A 116 8.73 -13.12 17.87
N THR A 117 7.79 -13.88 17.33
CA THR A 117 8.04 -15.07 16.50
C THR A 117 7.57 -14.90 15.06
N ASP A 118 7.01 -13.76 14.70
CA ASP A 118 6.60 -13.52 13.33
C ASP A 118 7.79 -13.16 12.44
N PRO A 119 8.18 -14.01 11.47
CA PRO A 119 9.37 -13.79 10.64
C PRO A 119 9.23 -12.54 9.75
N TYR A 120 8.01 -12.23 9.28
CA TYR A 120 7.78 -11.08 8.41
C TYR A 120 7.94 -9.77 9.18
N VAL A 121 7.36 -9.68 10.37
CA VAL A 121 7.48 -8.47 11.21
C VAL A 121 8.92 -8.24 11.67
N LEU A 122 9.65 -9.32 12.00
CA LEU A 122 11.07 -9.22 12.31
C LEU A 122 11.88 -8.71 11.11
N TYR A 123 11.63 -9.26 9.92
CA TYR A 123 12.22 -8.77 8.67
C TYR A 123 11.86 -7.31 8.40
N LEU A 124 10.58 -6.93 8.55
CA LEU A 124 10.12 -5.55 8.36
C LEU A 124 10.87 -4.59 9.27
N PHE A 125 11.03 -4.97 10.56
CA PHE A 125 11.75 -4.16 11.53
C PHE A 125 13.21 -3.93 11.13
N GLU A 126 13.89 -4.96 10.62
CA GLU A 126 15.26 -4.84 10.12
C GLU A 126 15.35 -4.02 8.82
N ALA A 127 14.46 -4.30 7.87
CA ALA A 127 14.46 -3.64 6.56
C ALA A 127 14.17 -2.14 6.65
N MET A 128 13.32 -1.72 7.59
CA MET A 128 12.98 -0.32 7.81
C MET A 128 14.02 0.43 8.65
N GLY A 129 14.83 -0.27 9.43
CA GLY A 129 15.89 0.33 10.24
C GLY A 129 15.38 1.46 11.15
N ALA A 130 15.88 2.68 10.98
CA ALA A 130 15.49 3.84 11.79
C ALA A 130 14.02 4.27 11.61
N SER A 131 13.36 3.83 10.54
CA SER A 131 11.93 4.07 10.30
C SER A 131 11.02 3.04 10.98
N ALA A 132 11.59 2.03 11.68
CA ALA A 132 10.83 1.13 12.54
C ALA A 132 10.99 1.53 14.01
N LYS A 133 9.89 1.82 14.68
CA LYS A 133 9.84 2.19 16.10
C LYS A 133 9.06 1.15 16.89
N ILE A 134 9.43 0.94 18.15
CA ILE A 134 8.70 0.03 19.03
C ILE A 134 7.47 0.75 19.57
N LEU A 135 6.29 0.15 19.35
CA LEU A 135 5.05 0.62 19.98
C LEU A 135 5.06 0.26 21.48
N LYS A 136 4.85 1.24 22.32
CA LYS A 136 4.77 1.10 23.79
C LYS A 136 3.49 1.73 24.36
N GLY A 137 2.39 1.63 23.64
CA GLY A 137 1.16 2.34 23.89
C GLY A 137 1.08 3.63 23.07
N TYR A 138 -0.01 4.36 23.25
CA TYR A 138 -0.23 5.63 22.53
C TYR A 138 0.77 6.70 22.93
N SER A 139 1.20 7.48 21.93
CA SER A 139 2.01 8.69 22.11
C SER A 139 1.60 9.74 21.07
N PRO A 140 1.56 11.06 21.41
CA PRO A 140 1.13 12.12 20.48
C PRO A 140 2.00 12.29 19.23
N ASP A 141 3.19 11.71 19.21
CA ASP A 141 4.08 11.72 18.06
C ASP A 141 3.78 10.58 17.04
N ILE A 142 2.81 9.71 17.34
CA ILE A 142 2.36 8.68 16.43
C ILE A 142 1.52 9.31 15.31
N ARG A 143 2.07 9.30 14.10
CA ARG A 143 1.41 9.78 12.88
C ARG A 143 1.27 8.61 11.90
N ILE A 144 0.04 8.22 11.61
CA ILE A 144 -0.25 7.05 10.78
C ILE A 144 -1.33 7.33 9.74
N ASN A 145 -1.26 6.60 8.63
CA ASN A 145 -2.25 6.62 7.56
C ASN A 145 -3.18 5.40 7.61
N LYS A 146 -2.68 4.27 8.06
CA LYS A 146 -3.34 2.97 8.13
C LYS A 146 -2.66 2.09 9.17
N MET A 147 -3.15 0.87 9.32
CA MET A 147 -2.54 -0.14 10.18
C MET A 147 -2.77 -1.54 9.66
N SER A 148 -2.00 -2.49 10.14
CA SER A 148 -2.20 -3.92 9.97
C SER A 148 -2.05 -4.64 11.29
N GLY A 149 -2.60 -5.85 11.38
CA GLY A 149 -2.51 -6.67 12.59
C GLY A 149 -2.73 -8.14 12.31
N ASP A 150 -2.44 -8.96 13.32
CA ASP A 150 -2.60 -10.41 13.24
C ASP A 150 -3.75 -10.88 14.11
N ILE A 151 -4.67 -11.65 13.51
CA ILE A 151 -5.76 -12.29 14.23
C ILE A 151 -5.22 -13.56 14.88
N LEU A 152 -4.93 -13.49 16.17
CA LEU A 152 -4.51 -14.63 16.97
C LEU A 152 -5.73 -15.39 17.53
N PRO A 153 -5.57 -16.65 18.00
CA PRO A 153 -6.66 -17.40 18.66
C PRO A 153 -7.23 -16.69 19.90
N THR A 154 -6.48 -15.75 20.47
CA THR A 154 -6.89 -14.97 21.66
C THR A 154 -7.45 -13.60 21.32
N THR A 155 -7.46 -13.20 20.03
CA THR A 155 -7.92 -11.88 19.57
C THR A 155 -9.45 -11.82 19.58
N ASP A 156 -10.00 -10.79 20.22
CA ASP A 156 -11.43 -10.46 20.10
C ASP A 156 -11.68 -9.61 18.84
N TYR A 157 -11.61 -10.27 17.69
CA TYR A 157 -11.76 -9.59 16.39
C TYR A 157 -13.18 -9.05 16.15
N ALA A 158 -14.18 -9.68 16.74
CA ALA A 158 -15.56 -9.21 16.63
C ALA A 158 -15.71 -7.81 17.27
N ARG A 159 -15.18 -7.63 18.46
CA ARG A 159 -15.18 -6.34 19.15
C ARG A 159 -14.37 -5.28 18.38
N ILE A 160 -13.22 -5.63 17.79
CA ILE A 160 -12.45 -4.70 16.95
C ILE A 160 -13.30 -4.19 15.80
N ARG A 161 -14.01 -5.08 15.10
CA ARG A 161 -14.89 -4.70 13.99
C ARG A 161 -16.05 -3.82 14.44
N ASP A 162 -16.59 -4.07 15.60
CA ASP A 162 -17.68 -3.24 16.15
C ASP A 162 -17.20 -1.83 16.53
N GLU A 163 -16.02 -1.73 17.15
CA GLU A 163 -15.50 -0.44 17.62
C GLU A 163 -14.84 0.39 16.51
N LEU A 164 -14.19 -0.24 15.53
CA LEU A 164 -13.41 0.43 14.48
C LEU A 164 -14.04 0.34 13.08
N GLY A 165 -15.02 -0.53 12.87
CA GLY A 165 -15.62 -0.74 11.57
C GLY A 165 -16.42 0.46 11.01
N ALA A 166 -16.69 1.49 11.82
CA ALA A 166 -17.21 2.76 11.31
C ALA A 166 -16.14 3.59 10.59
N ASP A 167 -14.87 3.46 11.03
CA ASP A 167 -13.76 4.27 10.59
C ASP A 167 -12.89 3.56 9.52
N PHE A 168 -12.92 2.19 9.49
CA PHE A 168 -12.03 1.38 8.64
C PHE A 168 -12.78 0.32 7.84
N ASP A 169 -12.25 0.04 6.65
CA ASP A 169 -12.48 -1.19 5.92
C ASP A 169 -11.41 -2.21 6.36
N CYS A 170 -11.85 -3.43 6.71
CA CYS A 170 -10.98 -4.51 7.17
C CYS A 170 -10.74 -5.47 6.01
N LEU A 171 -9.53 -5.50 5.49
CA LEU A 171 -9.11 -6.36 4.38
C LEU A 171 -8.35 -7.56 4.94
N GLU A 172 -9.03 -8.70 4.98
CA GLU A 172 -8.45 -9.95 5.46
C GLU A 172 -7.61 -10.59 4.33
N HIS A 173 -6.36 -10.90 4.62
CA HIS A 173 -5.45 -11.60 3.74
C HIS A 173 -5.34 -13.07 4.12
N GLU A 174 -4.73 -13.88 3.27
CA GLU A 174 -4.49 -15.29 3.57
C GLU A 174 -3.75 -15.45 4.90
N GLY A 175 -4.19 -16.45 5.68
CA GLY A 175 -3.64 -16.73 7.00
C GLY A 175 -4.38 -16.01 8.11
N HIS A 176 -3.74 -15.04 8.72
CA HIS A 176 -4.25 -14.33 9.91
C HIS A 176 -4.06 -12.81 9.88
N VAL A 177 -3.51 -12.31 8.80
CA VAL A 177 -3.23 -10.88 8.64
C VAL A 177 -4.49 -10.13 8.23
N VAL A 178 -4.74 -9.00 8.87
CA VAL A 178 -5.78 -8.05 8.49
C VAL A 178 -5.19 -6.64 8.32
N GLU A 179 -5.56 -5.99 7.25
CA GLU A 179 -5.21 -4.61 6.96
C GLU A 179 -6.43 -3.73 7.22
N PHE A 180 -6.24 -2.64 7.96
CA PHE A 180 -7.26 -1.66 8.26
C PHE A 180 -6.98 -0.38 7.47
N VAL A 181 -7.82 -0.16 6.47
CA VAL A 181 -7.70 1.00 5.57
C VAL A 181 -8.80 2.00 5.92
N PRO A 182 -8.51 3.29 6.09
CA PRO A 182 -9.54 4.29 6.36
C PRO A 182 -10.67 4.22 5.33
N LYS A 183 -11.92 4.24 5.78
CA LYS A 183 -13.08 4.14 4.89
C LYS A 183 -13.08 5.19 3.81
N GLY A 184 -13.49 4.76 2.62
CA GLY A 184 -13.57 5.63 1.45
C GLY A 184 -12.22 5.97 0.84
N THR A 185 -11.15 5.28 1.25
CA THR A 185 -9.83 5.42 0.63
C THR A 185 -9.40 4.14 -0.06
N SER A 186 -8.76 4.28 -1.20
CA SER A 186 -8.20 3.19 -2.01
C SER A 186 -7.14 3.75 -2.96
N LYS A 187 -6.43 2.89 -3.66
CA LYS A 187 -5.51 3.31 -4.74
C LYS A 187 -6.22 4.23 -5.74
N ALA A 188 -7.48 3.93 -6.09
CA ALA A 188 -8.29 4.73 -6.99
C ALA A 188 -8.57 6.15 -6.46
N THR A 189 -8.88 6.28 -5.18
CA THR A 189 -9.17 7.62 -4.60
C THR A 189 -7.93 8.51 -4.57
N GLY A 190 -6.74 7.93 -4.36
CA GLY A 190 -5.48 8.68 -4.45
C GLY A 190 -5.19 9.14 -5.87
N ILE A 191 -5.44 8.28 -6.88
CA ILE A 191 -5.33 8.64 -8.30
C ILE A 191 -6.34 9.72 -8.66
N ASP A 192 -7.60 9.58 -8.24
CA ASP A 192 -8.66 10.57 -8.49
C ASP A 192 -8.29 11.94 -7.90
N TRP A 193 -7.79 11.94 -6.66
CA TRP A 193 -7.32 13.17 -6.03
C TRP A 193 -6.21 13.85 -6.86
N LEU A 194 -5.20 13.07 -7.28
CA LEU A 194 -4.11 13.59 -8.12
C LEU A 194 -4.64 14.11 -9.47
N CYS A 195 -5.53 13.38 -10.10
CA CYS A 195 -6.12 13.79 -11.39
C CYS A 195 -6.87 15.12 -11.27
N ARG A 196 -7.67 15.28 -10.22
CA ARG A 196 -8.39 16.54 -9.97
C ARG A 196 -7.43 17.69 -9.67
N HIS A 197 -6.41 17.44 -8.84
CA HIS A 197 -5.41 18.45 -8.46
C HIS A 197 -4.61 18.96 -9.64
N MET A 198 -4.27 18.07 -10.58
CA MET A 198 -3.44 18.37 -11.75
C MET A 198 -4.23 18.68 -13.02
N GLY A 199 -5.56 18.54 -13.00
CA GLY A 199 -6.39 18.68 -14.19
C GLY A 199 -6.17 17.57 -15.22
N ILE A 200 -5.82 16.35 -14.78
CA ILE A 200 -5.59 15.18 -15.63
C ILE A 200 -6.94 14.58 -16.00
N LYS A 201 -7.14 14.31 -17.28
CA LYS A 201 -8.33 13.63 -17.75
C LYS A 201 -8.20 12.13 -17.53
N ASN A 202 -9.29 11.47 -17.17
CA ASN A 202 -9.29 10.02 -16.94
C ASN A 202 -8.83 9.23 -18.18
N GLU A 203 -9.20 9.67 -19.39
CA GLU A 203 -8.78 9.06 -20.65
C GLU A 203 -7.26 9.05 -20.89
N ASP A 204 -6.50 9.89 -20.16
CA ASP A 204 -5.04 9.96 -20.21
C ASP A 204 -4.37 9.08 -19.13
N THR A 205 -5.15 8.37 -18.30
CA THR A 205 -4.63 7.57 -17.18
C THR A 205 -4.55 6.09 -17.51
N TYR A 206 -3.47 5.47 -17.06
CA TYR A 206 -3.19 4.04 -17.19
C TYR A 206 -2.84 3.48 -15.81
N ALA A 207 -3.28 2.26 -15.50
CA ALA A 207 -2.83 1.55 -14.32
C ALA A 207 -2.45 0.12 -14.65
N ILE A 208 -1.43 -0.39 -13.99
CA ILE A 208 -0.93 -1.76 -14.13
C ILE A 208 -0.87 -2.37 -12.73
N GLY A 209 -1.51 -3.54 -12.56
CA GLY A 209 -1.60 -4.26 -11.30
C GLY A 209 -1.89 -5.73 -11.53
N ASP A 210 -1.79 -6.57 -10.50
CA ASP A 210 -1.90 -8.03 -10.62
C ASP A 210 -2.90 -8.66 -9.63
N SER A 211 -3.33 -7.93 -8.61
CA SER A 211 -4.07 -8.51 -7.49
C SER A 211 -5.44 -7.87 -7.27
N VAL A 212 -6.21 -8.46 -6.35
CA VAL A 212 -7.57 -7.99 -6.00
C VAL A 212 -7.55 -6.57 -5.43
N ASN A 213 -6.49 -6.20 -4.72
CA ASN A 213 -6.35 -4.85 -4.15
C ASN A 213 -6.08 -3.76 -5.21
N ASP A 214 -5.87 -4.16 -6.49
CA ASP A 214 -5.72 -3.25 -7.63
C ASP A 214 -7.01 -3.00 -8.39
N LEU A 215 -8.05 -3.80 -8.13
CA LEU A 215 -9.29 -3.74 -8.91
C LEU A 215 -9.90 -2.33 -8.94
N ASP A 216 -9.84 -1.62 -7.83
CA ASP A 216 -10.35 -0.25 -7.75
C ASP A 216 -9.61 0.69 -8.70
N MET A 217 -8.26 0.68 -8.66
CA MET A 217 -7.47 1.55 -9.55
C MET A 217 -7.60 1.13 -11.00
N LEU A 218 -7.59 -0.19 -11.29
CA LEU A 218 -7.73 -0.71 -12.66
C LEU A 218 -9.10 -0.37 -13.26
N SER A 219 -10.15 -0.35 -12.44
CA SER A 219 -11.50 0.01 -12.86
C SER A 219 -11.71 1.52 -12.99
N PHE A 220 -10.98 2.31 -12.21
CA PHE A 220 -11.12 3.75 -12.17
C PHE A 220 -10.46 4.45 -13.37
N VAL A 221 -9.23 4.05 -13.72
CA VAL A 221 -8.45 4.70 -14.78
C VAL A 221 -9.05 4.47 -16.17
N GLY A 222 -8.70 5.34 -17.12
CA GLY A 222 -9.12 5.19 -18.51
C GLY A 222 -8.66 3.88 -19.15
N HIS A 223 -7.49 3.35 -18.73
CA HIS A 223 -6.87 2.15 -19.27
C HIS A 223 -6.26 1.28 -18.17
N GLY A 224 -7.03 0.32 -17.66
CA GLY A 224 -6.55 -0.67 -16.67
C GLY A 224 -5.91 -1.89 -17.36
N ILE A 225 -4.74 -2.30 -16.88
CA ILE A 225 -3.99 -3.47 -17.37
C ILE A 225 -3.75 -4.41 -16.19
N CYS A 226 -4.43 -5.58 -16.21
CA CYS A 226 -4.25 -6.60 -15.19
C CYS A 226 -3.21 -7.63 -15.63
N LEU A 227 -2.19 -7.87 -14.79
CA LEU A 227 -1.17 -8.88 -15.03
C LEU A 227 -1.62 -10.21 -14.41
N LEU A 228 -1.93 -11.20 -15.24
CA LEU A 228 -2.37 -12.52 -14.81
C LEU A 228 -1.21 -13.50 -14.81
N TYR A 229 -0.39 -13.48 -13.75
CA TYR A 229 0.74 -14.44 -13.62
C TYR A 229 0.33 -15.83 -13.14
N THR A 230 -0.87 -16.00 -12.54
CA THR A 230 -1.25 -17.20 -11.80
C THR A 230 -2.31 -18.08 -12.48
N SER A 231 -2.88 -17.69 -13.63
CA SER A 231 -3.80 -18.54 -14.37
C SER A 231 -3.37 -18.64 -15.85
N PRO A 232 -3.18 -19.87 -16.38
CA PRO A 232 -3.06 -20.01 -17.81
C PRO A 232 -4.34 -19.46 -18.45
N SER A 233 -4.18 -18.41 -19.27
CA SER A 233 -5.30 -17.84 -20.02
C SER A 233 -6.04 -18.96 -20.76
N PRO A 234 -7.38 -18.94 -20.80
CA PRO A 234 -8.12 -19.87 -21.66
C PRO A 234 -7.64 -19.86 -23.12
N ARG A 235 -6.98 -18.77 -23.57
CA ARG A 235 -6.36 -18.64 -24.88
C ARG A 235 -5.05 -19.42 -25.02
N ASP A 236 -4.35 -19.70 -23.91
CA ASP A 236 -3.08 -20.46 -23.95
C ASP A 236 -3.33 -21.96 -24.11
N ARG A 237 -4.52 -22.45 -23.74
CA ARG A 237 -4.93 -23.85 -23.93
C ARG A 237 -5.21 -24.22 -25.39
N THR A 238 -5.31 -23.27 -26.31
CA THR A 238 -5.63 -23.52 -27.72
C THR A 238 -4.41 -23.60 -28.65
N ARG A 239 -3.18 -23.45 -28.13
CA ARG A 239 -1.94 -23.50 -28.95
C ARG A 239 -1.13 -24.77 -28.81
N SER A 240 -1.62 -25.81 -28.12
CA SER A 240 -0.99 -27.14 -28.10
C SER A 240 -1.88 -28.15 -28.81
N ARG A 241 -1.87 -28.11 -30.13
CA ARG A 241 -2.18 -29.24 -31.06
C ARG A 241 -1.33 -29.10 -32.30
#